data_26585cef06fba599594fe326282cb31b
#
_entry.id   26585cef06fba599594fe326282cb31b
#
_cell.length_a   1.000
_cell.length_b   1.000
_cell.length_c   1.000
_cell.angle_alpha   90.00
_cell.angle_beta   90.00
_cell.angle_gamma   90.00
#
_symmetry.space_group_name_H-M   'P 1'
#
loop_
_entity.id
_entity.type
_entity.pdbx_description
1 polymer ?
#
loop_
_entity_poly.entity_id
_entity_poly.type
_entity_poly.pdbx_seq_one_letter_code
_entity_poly.pdbx_strand_id
1 'polypeptide(L)'
;MKTLLSLLTLFSLLVTSEAKRLEVLFLGDNGHHKPSERVPQIMQGLGPKGVNFTYTSDANCLHDGSLSNYDALMIYANIGNITAEQEKGILDYVYKGGAFLPIHCASYCFLNSMQYVKLVGAQFKSHGVGTFTTEIKKPDHPIMSGFKGFETWDETYVHHKGTDDRNILQTREGEPWTWTREPGKGRVFYTAYGHDQRTWGNPGFHDLVYRGLLWAIGEKKSKDFLSVDIPKLVRRDGDLVPNYERRPEPIKVHLPLSVEDSLKHTQVANGLDISLFASEELGLYSVIEIDWDEKGRAWVIETRDYPNELKPAELGQDRIRILEDTDNDGKADKAILFADKLSIPTGMCFARGGLIVQMAPHFLFLKDTDGDDKADIREIMFSGWSTGDTHAGPSNLKYGFDNWIWGVMGYAGFNGKVGDKQHRFGDRKSKRLNSSHQ
;
A
#
# COMPACT_ATOMS: atom_id res chain seq x y z
N MET A 1 42.89 51.42 0.08
CA MET A 1 42.66 50.18 0.82
C MET A 1 41.26 50.23 1.41
N LYS A 2 40.29 49.60 0.77
CA LYS A 2 38.93 49.46 1.30
C LYS A 2 38.72 47.96 1.50
N THR A 3 38.65 47.56 2.73
CA THR A 3 38.43 46.18 3.18
C THR A 3 36.94 45.84 2.99
N LEU A 4 36.66 44.92 2.11
CA LEU A 4 35.32 44.34 1.91
C LEU A 4 35.12 43.25 2.97
N LEU A 5 34.20 43.47 3.91
CA LEU A 5 33.77 42.47 4.88
C LEU A 5 32.67 41.63 4.24
N SER A 6 32.98 40.38 3.86
CA SER A 6 31.96 39.40 3.43
C SER A 6 31.22 38.83 4.63
N LEU A 7 29.96 39.19 4.77
CA LEU A 7 29.03 38.53 5.68
C LEU A 7 28.60 37.20 5.07
N LEU A 8 29.15 36.09 5.59
CA LEU A 8 28.61 34.74 5.31
C LEU A 8 27.36 34.54 6.20
N THR A 9 26.21 34.66 5.63
CA THR A 9 24.93 34.23 6.27
C THR A 9 24.88 32.72 6.22
N LEU A 10 25.13 32.09 7.35
CA LEU A 10 24.91 30.66 7.54
C LEU A 10 23.37 30.41 7.58
N PHE A 11 22.78 29.99 6.48
CA PHE A 11 21.44 29.43 6.48
C PHE A 11 21.53 28.05 7.15
N SER A 12 21.24 27.98 8.45
CA SER A 12 20.91 26.70 9.08
C SER A 12 19.60 26.19 8.50
N LEU A 13 19.66 25.28 7.56
CA LEU A 13 18.53 24.42 7.24
C LEU A 13 18.14 23.69 8.54
N LEU A 14 17.08 24.17 9.17
CA LEU A 14 16.32 23.37 10.12
C LEU A 14 15.71 22.23 9.28
N VAL A 15 16.43 21.12 9.21
CA VAL A 15 15.84 19.84 8.80
C VAL A 15 14.84 19.53 9.93
N THR A 16 13.60 19.92 9.74
CA THR A 16 12.50 19.36 10.51
C THR A 16 12.54 17.87 10.21
N SER A 17 12.95 17.07 11.18
CA SER A 17 12.83 15.63 11.12
C SER A 17 11.35 15.33 10.92
N GLU A 18 10.96 15.08 9.68
CA GLU A 18 9.64 14.53 9.41
C GLU A 18 9.48 13.25 10.24
N ALA A 19 8.33 13.14 10.83
CA ALA A 19 7.92 12.02 11.65
C ALA A 19 8.11 10.68 10.92
N LYS A 20 9.24 10.03 11.17
CA LYS A 20 9.63 8.83 10.43
C LYS A 20 8.84 7.61 10.92
N ARG A 21 8.16 6.94 9.99
CA ARG A 21 7.54 5.62 10.24
C ARG A 21 8.61 4.60 10.60
N LEU A 22 8.22 3.56 11.36
CA LEU A 22 9.09 2.40 11.58
C LEU A 22 9.10 1.53 10.33
N GLU A 23 10.29 1.27 9.79
CA GLU A 23 10.49 0.43 8.63
C GLU A 23 10.79 -1.01 9.05
N VAL A 24 9.94 -1.95 8.66
CA VAL A 24 10.08 -3.38 8.94
C VAL A 24 10.26 -4.16 7.64
N LEU A 25 11.38 -4.85 7.49
CA LEU A 25 11.56 -5.82 6.43
C LEU A 25 10.87 -7.13 6.82
N PHE A 26 9.91 -7.57 6.00
CA PHE A 26 9.18 -8.82 6.21
C PHE A 26 9.66 -9.86 5.20
N LEU A 27 10.50 -10.81 5.66
CA LEU A 27 10.93 -11.94 4.86
C LEU A 27 9.93 -13.09 4.97
N GLY A 28 9.30 -13.43 3.86
CA GLY A 28 8.42 -14.57 3.70
C GLY A 28 8.96 -15.62 2.74
N ASP A 29 8.08 -16.50 2.30
CA ASP A 29 8.31 -17.49 1.26
C ASP A 29 7.03 -17.71 0.42
N ASN A 30 7.08 -18.70 -0.49
CA ASN A 30 5.92 -19.13 -1.28
C ASN A 30 5.29 -20.42 -0.72
N GLY A 31 5.53 -20.73 0.55
CA GLY A 31 5.07 -21.95 1.21
C GLY A 31 3.60 -21.91 1.63
N HIS A 32 3.17 -22.99 2.31
CA HIS A 32 1.77 -23.22 2.68
C HIS A 32 1.20 -22.21 3.72
N HIS A 33 2.06 -21.54 4.48
CA HIS A 33 1.66 -20.47 5.42
C HIS A 33 1.24 -19.18 4.70
N LYS A 34 1.56 -19.06 3.39
CA LYS A 34 1.21 -17.94 2.51
C LYS A 34 1.59 -16.56 3.08
N PRO A 35 2.87 -16.31 3.34
CA PRO A 35 3.32 -15.06 3.97
C PRO A 35 2.82 -13.81 3.25
N SER A 36 2.78 -13.81 1.91
CA SER A 36 2.29 -12.66 1.13
C SER A 36 0.83 -12.30 1.39
N GLU A 37 -0.02 -13.27 1.80
CA GLU A 37 -1.41 -13.02 2.22
C GLU A 37 -1.50 -12.51 3.67
N ARG A 38 -0.46 -12.67 4.49
CA ARG A 38 -0.42 -12.24 5.89
C ARG A 38 0.02 -10.80 6.05
N VAL A 39 0.89 -10.32 5.14
CA VAL A 39 1.38 -8.94 5.17
C VAL A 39 0.25 -7.92 5.17
N PRO A 40 -0.77 -7.97 4.29
CA PRO A 40 -1.90 -7.04 4.35
C PRO A 40 -2.64 -7.05 5.68
N GLN A 41 -2.73 -8.22 6.35
CA GLN A 41 -3.41 -8.34 7.63
C GLN A 41 -2.66 -7.61 8.76
N ILE A 42 -1.33 -7.77 8.83
CA ILE A 42 -0.54 -7.04 9.83
C ILE A 42 -0.45 -5.54 9.51
N MET A 43 -0.41 -5.17 8.22
CA MET A 43 -0.46 -3.77 7.78
C MET A 43 -1.76 -3.09 8.21
N GLN A 44 -2.89 -3.79 8.16
CA GLN A 44 -4.17 -3.28 8.67
C GLN A 44 -4.11 -2.91 10.17
N GLY A 45 -3.41 -3.72 10.97
CA GLY A 45 -3.30 -3.51 12.42
C GLY A 45 -2.24 -2.50 12.84
N LEU A 46 -1.11 -2.47 12.17
CA LEU A 46 0.07 -1.71 12.57
C LEU A 46 0.34 -0.49 11.67
N GLY A 47 -0.13 -0.49 10.42
CA GLY A 47 0.00 0.64 9.51
C GLY A 47 -0.57 1.95 10.07
N PRO A 48 -1.81 1.95 10.61
CA PRO A 48 -2.37 3.14 11.26
C PRO A 48 -1.61 3.61 12.51
N LYS A 49 -0.73 2.76 13.03
CA LYS A 49 0.17 3.09 14.16
C LYS A 49 1.54 3.58 13.68
N GLY A 50 1.74 3.77 12.38
CA GLY A 50 2.98 4.28 11.80
C GLY A 50 4.04 3.23 11.48
N VAL A 51 3.69 1.95 11.43
CA VAL A 51 4.62 0.89 11.01
C VAL A 51 4.46 0.63 9.53
N ASN A 52 5.56 0.68 8.79
CA ASN A 52 5.65 0.37 7.37
C ASN A 52 6.27 -1.01 7.17
N PHE A 53 5.73 -1.81 6.25
CA PHE A 53 6.23 -3.15 5.95
C PHE A 53 6.67 -3.26 4.50
N THR A 54 7.90 -3.67 4.29
CA THR A 54 8.40 -4.07 2.96
C THR A 54 8.48 -5.59 2.93
N TYR A 55 7.71 -6.23 2.05
CA TYR A 55 7.70 -7.67 1.87
C TYR A 55 8.74 -8.12 0.84
N THR A 56 9.45 -9.19 1.14
CA THR A 56 10.28 -9.92 0.18
C THR A 56 10.21 -11.42 0.43
N SER A 57 10.36 -12.23 -0.62
CA SER A 57 10.62 -13.67 -0.53
C SER A 57 12.06 -14.04 -0.89
N ASP A 58 12.90 -13.03 -1.12
CA ASP A 58 14.33 -13.24 -1.45
C ASP A 58 15.18 -13.17 -0.18
N ALA A 59 15.75 -14.33 0.20
CA ALA A 59 16.62 -14.44 1.35
C ALA A 59 17.98 -13.73 1.18
N ASN A 60 18.31 -13.24 -0.01
CA ASN A 60 19.52 -12.43 -0.22
C ASN A 60 19.46 -11.11 0.57
N CYS A 61 18.27 -10.60 0.89
CA CYS A 61 18.10 -9.46 1.79
C CYS A 61 18.84 -9.60 3.14
N LEU A 62 19.19 -10.83 3.55
CA LEU A 62 19.90 -11.07 4.80
C LEU A 62 21.39 -10.70 4.74
N HIS A 63 21.99 -10.54 3.55
CA HIS A 63 23.44 -10.28 3.41
C HIS A 63 23.82 -9.18 2.42
N ASP A 64 22.90 -8.68 1.60
CA ASP A 64 23.17 -7.70 0.56
C ASP A 64 23.26 -6.24 1.06
N GLY A 65 23.16 -6.03 2.36
CA GLY A 65 23.16 -4.72 2.99
C GLY A 65 21.75 -4.13 3.22
N SER A 66 20.72 -4.77 2.68
CA SER A 66 19.32 -4.31 2.80
C SER A 66 18.88 -4.09 4.24
N LEU A 67 19.31 -4.95 5.18
CA LEU A 67 18.92 -4.88 6.59
C LEU A 67 19.24 -3.54 7.27
N SER A 68 20.24 -2.80 6.76
CA SER A 68 20.62 -1.49 7.31
C SER A 68 19.57 -0.40 7.06
N ASN A 69 18.67 -0.62 6.12
CA ASN A 69 17.62 0.32 5.75
C ASN A 69 16.35 0.16 6.58
N TYR A 70 16.30 -0.84 7.48
CA TYR A 70 15.12 -1.17 8.26
C TYR A 70 15.40 -1.08 9.76
N ASP A 71 14.37 -0.71 10.51
CA ASP A 71 14.41 -0.68 11.98
C ASP A 71 14.29 -2.08 12.59
N ALA A 72 13.63 -3.01 11.88
CA ALA A 72 13.48 -4.39 12.30
C ALA A 72 13.40 -5.36 11.12
N LEU A 73 13.85 -6.61 11.35
CA LEU A 73 13.63 -7.76 10.49
C LEU A 73 12.54 -8.64 11.10
N MET A 74 11.48 -8.92 10.35
CA MET A 74 10.48 -9.94 10.66
C MET A 74 10.67 -11.13 9.71
N ILE A 75 10.73 -12.34 10.24
CA ILE A 75 10.72 -13.56 9.42
C ILE A 75 9.48 -14.37 9.72
N TYR A 76 8.73 -14.68 8.67
CA TYR A 76 7.61 -15.62 8.68
C TYR A 76 7.69 -16.49 7.42
N ALA A 77 8.46 -17.56 7.52
CA ALA A 77 8.85 -18.39 6.38
C ALA A 77 9.23 -19.81 6.82
N ASN A 78 9.24 -20.75 5.86
CA ASN A 78 9.76 -22.12 5.98
C ASN A 78 10.90 -22.37 4.99
N ILE A 79 11.85 -21.45 4.87
CA ILE A 79 13.02 -21.62 4.00
C ILE A 79 13.95 -22.66 4.61
N GLY A 80 14.17 -23.77 3.90
CA GLY A 80 14.90 -24.93 4.45
C GLY A 80 16.36 -24.66 4.75
N ASN A 81 17.06 -23.97 3.85
CA ASN A 81 18.51 -23.75 3.94
C ASN A 81 18.88 -22.28 3.88
N ILE A 82 19.94 -21.92 4.57
CA ILE A 82 20.59 -20.60 4.53
C ILE A 82 22.04 -20.77 4.05
N THR A 83 22.56 -19.82 3.27
CA THR A 83 23.98 -19.81 2.91
C THR A 83 24.83 -19.26 4.04
N ALA A 84 26.14 -19.47 3.98
CA ALA A 84 27.07 -18.95 5.00
C ALA A 84 27.07 -17.41 5.05
N GLU A 85 26.93 -16.76 3.90
CA GLU A 85 26.84 -15.29 3.78
C GLU A 85 25.54 -14.77 4.40
N GLN A 86 24.41 -15.38 4.09
CA GLN A 86 23.11 -15.04 4.65
C GLN A 86 23.07 -15.26 6.17
N GLU A 87 23.58 -16.40 6.66
CA GLU A 87 23.73 -16.67 8.09
C GLU A 87 24.56 -15.60 8.78
N LYS A 88 25.76 -15.32 8.22
CA LYS A 88 26.61 -14.27 8.74
C LYS A 88 25.90 -12.90 8.77
N GLY A 89 25.18 -12.57 7.71
CA GLY A 89 24.48 -11.30 7.59
C GLY A 89 23.43 -11.09 8.67
N ILE A 90 22.53 -12.07 8.88
CA ILE A 90 21.51 -11.95 9.94
C ILE A 90 22.12 -11.98 11.33
N LEU A 91 23.16 -12.80 11.58
CA LEU A 91 23.84 -12.80 12.87
C LEU A 91 24.52 -11.47 13.15
N ASP A 92 25.27 -10.93 12.19
CA ASP A 92 25.93 -9.63 12.30
C ASP A 92 24.91 -8.52 12.58
N TYR A 93 23.79 -8.50 11.85
CA TYR A 93 22.71 -7.53 12.03
C TYR A 93 22.20 -7.53 13.48
N VAL A 94 21.82 -8.71 13.97
CA VAL A 94 21.23 -8.81 15.31
C VAL A 94 22.30 -8.53 16.38
N TYR A 95 23.48 -9.15 16.33
CA TYR A 95 24.53 -8.96 17.36
C TYR A 95 25.04 -7.52 17.43
N LYS A 96 24.94 -6.74 16.34
CA LYS A 96 25.30 -5.30 16.32
C LYS A 96 24.18 -4.38 16.81
N GLY A 97 22.99 -4.89 17.14
CA GLY A 97 21.90 -4.09 17.71
C GLY A 97 20.60 -4.12 16.93
N GLY A 98 20.50 -4.95 15.89
CA GLY A 98 19.29 -5.12 15.09
C GLY A 98 18.14 -5.72 15.88
N ALA A 99 16.91 -5.34 15.54
CA ALA A 99 15.68 -5.90 16.06
C ALA A 99 15.20 -7.08 15.18
N PHE A 100 14.96 -8.23 15.78
CA PHE A 100 14.56 -9.44 15.07
C PHE A 100 13.28 -10.02 15.63
N LEU A 101 12.28 -10.20 14.75
CA LEU A 101 10.95 -10.74 15.08
C LEU A 101 10.69 -12.03 14.27
N PRO A 102 11.25 -13.18 14.68
CA PRO A 102 10.84 -14.47 14.13
C PRO A 102 9.42 -14.81 14.62
N ILE A 103 8.52 -15.11 13.68
CA ILE A 103 7.12 -15.42 13.97
C ILE A 103 6.82 -16.86 13.56
N HIS A 104 6.20 -17.63 14.45
CA HIS A 104 5.64 -18.95 14.19
C HIS A 104 6.61 -19.88 13.45
N CYS A 105 6.37 -20.12 12.16
CA CYS A 105 7.17 -21.03 11.32
C CYS A 105 8.63 -20.60 11.13
N ALA A 106 8.99 -19.37 11.51
CA ALA A 106 10.39 -18.97 11.52
C ALA A 106 11.27 -19.85 12.44
N SER A 107 10.70 -20.53 13.43
CA SER A 107 11.40 -21.54 14.22
C SER A 107 11.68 -22.86 13.46
N TYR A 108 11.14 -23.00 12.25
CA TYR A 108 11.41 -24.10 11.32
C TYR A 108 12.14 -23.65 10.06
N CYS A 109 12.66 -22.43 10.05
CA CYS A 109 13.54 -21.92 8.98
C CYS A 109 14.99 -22.40 9.16
N PHE A 110 15.73 -22.44 8.04
CA PHE A 110 17.17 -22.56 8.01
C PHE A 110 17.72 -23.75 8.85
N LEU A 111 17.15 -24.91 8.62
CA LEU A 111 17.41 -26.13 9.42
C LEU A 111 18.87 -26.59 9.39
N ASN A 112 19.65 -26.12 8.39
CA ASN A 112 21.08 -26.34 8.26
C ASN A 112 21.94 -25.42 9.16
N SER A 113 21.33 -24.45 9.87
CA SER A 113 22.03 -23.48 10.72
C SER A 113 21.66 -23.63 12.20
N MET A 114 22.55 -24.24 12.99
CA MET A 114 22.41 -24.24 14.45
C MET A 114 22.57 -22.83 15.08
N GLN A 115 23.27 -21.91 14.40
CA GLN A 115 23.42 -20.53 14.88
C GLN A 115 22.09 -19.78 14.75
N TYR A 116 21.35 -19.99 13.64
CA TYR A 116 20.03 -19.43 13.48
C TYR A 116 19.04 -19.99 14.53
N VAL A 117 19.05 -21.32 14.75
CA VAL A 117 18.22 -21.95 15.79
C VAL A 117 18.50 -21.33 17.18
N LYS A 118 19.79 -21.16 17.51
CA LYS A 118 20.19 -20.45 18.74
C LYS A 118 19.74 -18.99 18.74
N LEU A 119 19.81 -18.30 17.59
CA LEU A 119 19.36 -16.91 17.49
C LEU A 119 17.86 -16.79 17.80
N VAL A 120 17.01 -17.63 17.22
CA VAL A 120 15.57 -17.70 17.52
C VAL A 120 15.31 -18.11 18.97
N GLY A 121 16.11 -19.03 19.50
CA GLY A 121 16.04 -19.55 20.86
C GLY A 121 15.45 -20.94 21.00
N ALA A 122 14.83 -21.47 19.94
CA ALA A 122 14.34 -22.85 19.88
C ALA A 122 14.06 -23.27 18.43
N GLN A 123 13.88 -24.56 18.19
CA GLN A 123 13.42 -25.10 16.92
C GLN A 123 12.07 -25.77 17.09
N PHE A 124 11.17 -25.57 16.12
CA PHE A 124 9.92 -26.31 16.03
C PHE A 124 10.17 -27.82 15.97
N LYS A 125 9.33 -28.58 16.66
CA LYS A 125 9.40 -30.05 16.70
C LYS A 125 8.13 -30.70 16.13
N SER A 126 6.99 -30.28 16.61
CA SER A 126 5.68 -30.83 16.22
C SER A 126 4.55 -29.87 16.63
N HIS A 127 3.36 -30.12 16.11
CA HIS A 127 2.15 -29.40 16.52
C HIS A 127 0.93 -30.30 16.52
N GLY A 128 -0.07 -29.95 17.32
CA GLY A 128 -1.49 -30.22 17.10
C GLY A 128 -2.19 -28.94 16.64
N VAL A 129 -3.49 -28.84 16.83
CA VAL A 129 -4.30 -27.66 16.52
C VAL A 129 -5.38 -27.48 17.55
N GLY A 130 -5.82 -26.23 17.80
CA GLY A 130 -6.92 -25.97 18.71
C GLY A 130 -7.17 -24.50 18.96
N THR A 131 -8.27 -24.19 19.61
CA THR A 131 -8.59 -22.87 20.15
C THR A 131 -8.08 -22.77 21.57
N PHE A 132 -7.30 -21.74 21.86
CA PHE A 132 -6.68 -21.56 23.17
C PHE A 132 -6.35 -20.10 23.47
N THR A 133 -6.07 -19.86 24.74
CA THR A 133 -5.39 -18.66 25.26
C THR A 133 -4.06 -19.10 25.88
N THR A 134 -3.14 -18.16 26.05
CA THR A 134 -1.86 -18.41 26.73
C THR A 134 -1.85 -17.83 28.13
N GLU A 135 -1.06 -18.42 28.99
CA GLU A 135 -0.77 -17.91 30.33
C GLU A 135 0.39 -16.89 30.26
N ILE A 136 0.18 -15.69 30.81
CA ILE A 136 1.22 -14.66 30.92
C ILE A 136 2.10 -14.99 32.13
N LYS A 137 3.37 -15.22 31.90
CA LYS A 137 4.34 -15.61 32.95
C LYS A 137 5.08 -14.41 33.55
N LYS A 138 5.19 -13.31 32.81
CA LYS A 138 5.91 -12.10 33.23
C LYS A 138 5.09 -10.84 32.99
N PRO A 139 4.07 -10.57 33.82
CA PRO A 139 3.16 -9.43 33.60
C PRO A 139 3.84 -8.06 33.68
N ASP A 140 4.98 -7.97 34.39
CA ASP A 140 5.75 -6.71 34.54
C ASP A 140 6.72 -6.44 33.38
N HIS A 141 6.90 -7.41 32.47
CA HIS A 141 7.74 -7.19 31.29
C HIS A 141 7.11 -6.14 30.37
N PRO A 142 7.87 -5.22 29.76
CA PRO A 142 7.32 -4.14 28.91
C PRO A 142 6.35 -4.61 27.84
N ILE A 143 6.58 -5.78 27.22
CA ILE A 143 5.67 -6.37 26.23
C ILE A 143 4.35 -6.80 26.87
N MET A 144 4.38 -7.32 28.09
CA MET A 144 3.20 -7.90 28.78
C MET A 144 2.47 -6.90 29.66
N SER A 145 3.09 -5.80 30.03
CA SER A 145 2.47 -4.79 30.88
C SER A 145 1.19 -4.23 30.26
N GLY A 146 0.04 -4.50 30.88
CA GLY A 146 -1.27 -4.15 30.38
C GLY A 146 -1.78 -4.96 29.17
N PHE A 147 -1.02 -5.94 28.68
CA PHE A 147 -1.49 -6.87 27.67
C PHE A 147 -2.54 -7.82 28.26
N LYS A 148 -3.68 -7.99 27.56
CA LYS A 148 -4.82 -8.78 28.09
C LYS A 148 -4.83 -10.22 27.60
N GLY A 149 -3.92 -10.60 26.69
CA GLY A 149 -4.02 -11.85 25.96
C GLY A 149 -5.14 -11.83 24.94
N PHE A 150 -5.29 -12.93 24.21
CA PHE A 150 -6.37 -13.14 23.25
C PHE A 150 -6.59 -14.63 23.05
N GLU A 151 -7.79 -14.98 22.64
CA GLU A 151 -8.12 -16.32 22.17
C GLU A 151 -7.99 -16.38 20.64
N THR A 152 -7.43 -17.48 20.15
CA THR A 152 -7.39 -17.78 18.74
C THR A 152 -7.34 -19.28 18.50
N TRP A 153 -7.81 -19.72 17.33
CA TRP A 153 -7.48 -21.04 16.83
C TRP A 153 -6.12 -20.96 16.14
N ASP A 154 -5.19 -21.88 16.51
CA ASP A 154 -3.85 -21.91 15.92
C ASP A 154 -3.27 -23.32 15.98
N GLU A 155 -2.10 -23.53 15.39
CA GLU A 155 -1.27 -24.71 15.59
C GLU A 155 -0.66 -24.67 17.00
N THR A 156 -0.74 -25.80 17.70
CA THR A 156 -0.24 -25.92 19.07
C THR A 156 1.20 -26.40 19.07
N TYR A 157 2.13 -25.50 18.74
CA TYR A 157 3.56 -25.79 18.62
C TYR A 157 4.18 -26.39 19.88
N VAL A 158 5.06 -27.36 19.67
CA VAL A 158 6.00 -27.88 20.65
C VAL A 158 7.41 -27.66 20.10
N HIS A 159 8.32 -27.20 20.94
CA HIS A 159 9.67 -26.87 20.55
C HIS A 159 10.69 -27.87 21.11
N HIS A 160 11.85 -27.92 20.47
CA HIS A 160 13.06 -28.59 20.97
C HIS A 160 14.28 -27.69 20.74
N LYS A 161 15.47 -28.14 21.16
CA LYS A 161 16.71 -27.37 21.05
C LYS A 161 16.60 -25.95 21.66
N GLY A 162 15.80 -25.83 22.71
CA GLY A 162 15.64 -24.58 23.41
C GLY A 162 16.92 -24.09 24.07
N THR A 163 17.19 -22.77 24.01
CA THR A 163 18.30 -22.16 24.74
C THR A 163 17.87 -21.72 26.15
N ASP A 164 18.78 -21.77 27.14
CA ASP A 164 18.48 -21.43 28.53
C ASP A 164 18.28 -19.92 28.77
N ASP A 165 18.77 -19.08 27.85
CA ASP A 165 18.73 -17.63 27.92
C ASP A 165 17.44 -17.00 27.36
N ARG A 166 16.42 -17.82 27.07
CA ARG A 166 15.09 -17.32 26.71
C ARG A 166 14.38 -16.74 27.93
N ASN A 167 13.93 -15.50 27.81
CA ASN A 167 13.03 -14.89 28.77
C ASN A 167 11.58 -15.21 28.39
N ILE A 168 11.00 -16.26 28.98
CA ILE A 168 9.67 -16.76 28.62
C ILE A 168 8.59 -15.79 29.14
N LEU A 169 7.83 -15.20 28.23
CA LEU A 169 6.76 -14.24 28.53
C LEU A 169 5.39 -14.91 28.63
N GLN A 170 5.14 -15.90 27.79
CA GLN A 170 3.88 -16.66 27.77
C GLN A 170 4.15 -18.15 27.62
N THR A 171 3.26 -18.95 28.17
CA THR A 171 3.21 -20.41 27.98
C THR A 171 1.83 -20.86 27.53
N ARG A 172 1.76 -21.98 26.81
CA ARG A 172 0.54 -22.72 26.53
C ARG A 172 0.66 -24.12 27.14
N GLU A 173 -0.13 -24.44 28.14
CA GLU A 173 -0.07 -25.74 28.84
C GLU A 173 1.36 -26.09 29.31
N GLY A 174 2.14 -25.08 29.74
CA GLY A 174 3.53 -25.23 30.16
C GLY A 174 4.57 -25.15 29.04
N GLU A 175 4.19 -25.30 27.77
CA GLU A 175 5.09 -25.09 26.62
C GLU A 175 5.43 -23.63 26.44
N PRO A 176 6.72 -23.23 26.30
CA PRO A 176 7.11 -21.87 25.99
C PRO A 176 6.49 -21.40 24.67
N TRP A 177 5.76 -20.28 24.73
CA TRP A 177 4.96 -19.79 23.59
C TRP A 177 5.46 -18.49 22.99
N THR A 178 5.71 -17.51 23.86
CA THR A 178 6.30 -16.23 23.49
C THR A 178 7.49 -15.96 24.39
N TRP A 179 8.61 -15.55 23.79
CA TRP A 179 9.83 -15.21 24.54
C TRP A 179 10.62 -14.08 23.90
N THR A 180 11.52 -13.53 24.70
CA THR A 180 12.53 -12.58 24.25
C THR A 180 13.93 -13.08 24.54
N ARG A 181 14.90 -12.57 23.77
CA ARG A 181 16.35 -12.79 23.94
C ARG A 181 17.10 -11.51 23.60
N GLU A 182 18.28 -11.34 24.17
CA GLU A 182 19.17 -10.20 23.95
C GLU A 182 20.56 -10.64 23.52
N PRO A 183 20.72 -11.18 22.28
CA PRO A 183 22.03 -11.61 21.77
C PRO A 183 22.89 -10.41 21.37
N GLY A 184 24.07 -10.25 22.01
CA GLY A 184 24.97 -9.14 21.77
C GLY A 184 24.34 -7.81 22.18
N LYS A 185 24.15 -6.90 21.20
CA LYS A 185 23.48 -5.60 21.39
C LYS A 185 22.02 -5.61 20.86
N GLY A 186 21.62 -6.67 20.18
CA GLY A 186 20.31 -6.79 19.55
C GLY A 186 19.26 -7.43 20.41
N ARG A 187 18.04 -7.49 19.90
CA ARG A 187 16.89 -8.03 20.60
C ARG A 187 16.06 -8.91 19.69
N VAL A 188 15.64 -10.04 20.22
CA VAL A 188 14.82 -11.03 19.53
C VAL A 188 13.50 -11.18 20.28
N PHE A 189 12.39 -11.03 19.56
CA PHE A 189 11.04 -11.32 20.04
C PHE A 189 10.45 -12.43 19.21
N TYR A 190 10.19 -13.57 19.80
CA TYR A 190 9.53 -14.72 19.16
C TYR A 190 8.15 -14.96 19.73
N THR A 191 7.23 -15.36 18.86
CA THR A 191 5.93 -15.94 19.28
C THR A 191 5.57 -17.12 18.38
N ALA A 192 5.02 -18.17 18.98
CA ALA A 192 4.55 -19.36 18.27
C ALA A 192 3.17 -19.19 17.64
N TYR A 193 2.47 -18.08 17.89
CA TYR A 193 1.25 -17.72 17.18
C TYR A 193 1.53 -17.41 15.71
N GLY A 194 0.59 -17.77 14.80
CA GLY A 194 0.67 -17.25 13.44
C GLY A 194 0.39 -18.21 12.31
N HIS A 195 -0.33 -19.33 12.52
CA HIS A 195 -0.55 -20.28 11.44
C HIS A 195 -1.33 -19.71 10.24
N ASP A 196 -2.47 -19.04 10.48
CA ASP A 196 -3.31 -18.56 9.40
C ASP A 196 -4.05 -17.24 9.69
N GLN A 197 -4.97 -16.86 8.78
CA GLN A 197 -5.70 -15.60 8.86
C GLN A 197 -6.48 -15.40 10.17
N ARG A 198 -6.84 -16.45 10.91
CA ARG A 198 -7.56 -16.34 12.18
C ARG A 198 -6.71 -15.69 13.24
N THR A 199 -5.42 -15.99 13.26
CA THR A 199 -4.44 -15.33 14.13
C THR A 199 -3.95 -14.02 13.55
N TRP A 200 -3.55 -13.98 12.27
CA TRP A 200 -3.03 -12.76 11.63
C TRP A 200 -4.06 -11.63 11.55
N GLY A 201 -5.36 -11.92 11.48
CA GLY A 201 -6.45 -10.94 11.57
C GLY A 201 -6.88 -10.57 12.97
N ASN A 202 -6.31 -11.19 14.02
CA ASN A 202 -6.73 -10.97 15.40
C ASN A 202 -6.10 -9.70 15.98
N PRO A 203 -6.91 -8.73 16.49
CA PRO A 203 -6.38 -7.51 17.10
C PRO A 203 -5.44 -7.75 18.29
N GLY A 204 -5.64 -8.83 19.05
CA GLY A 204 -4.76 -9.22 20.15
C GLY A 204 -3.38 -9.67 19.66
N PHE A 205 -3.32 -10.36 18.53
CA PHE A 205 -2.06 -10.70 17.87
C PHE A 205 -1.35 -9.45 17.36
N HIS A 206 -2.09 -8.52 16.75
CA HIS A 206 -1.53 -7.24 16.32
C HIS A 206 -0.94 -6.45 17.50
N ASP A 207 -1.62 -6.42 18.64
CA ASP A 207 -1.11 -5.74 19.85
C ASP A 207 0.14 -6.44 20.38
N LEU A 208 0.16 -7.76 20.42
CA LEU A 208 1.35 -8.54 20.84
C LEU A 208 2.57 -8.26 19.97
N VAL A 209 2.40 -8.33 18.64
CA VAL A 209 3.49 -8.08 17.68
C VAL A 209 3.97 -6.63 17.75
N TYR A 210 3.05 -5.67 17.87
CA TYR A 210 3.39 -4.25 18.02
C TYR A 210 4.24 -3.98 19.26
N ARG A 211 3.84 -4.55 20.41
CA ARG A 211 4.60 -4.45 21.67
C ARG A 211 5.97 -5.12 21.56
N GLY A 212 6.02 -6.28 20.91
CA GLY A 212 7.27 -6.98 20.59
C GLY A 212 8.20 -6.15 19.73
N LEU A 213 7.67 -5.49 18.68
CA LEU A 213 8.42 -4.59 17.81
C LEU A 213 9.00 -3.39 18.59
N LEU A 214 8.17 -2.69 19.36
CA LEU A 214 8.60 -1.53 20.15
C LEU A 214 9.72 -1.92 21.15
N TRP A 215 9.58 -3.08 21.79
CA TRP A 215 10.61 -3.58 22.70
C TRP A 215 11.90 -3.92 21.93
N ALA A 216 11.78 -4.58 20.77
CA ALA A 216 12.95 -5.05 20.01
C ALA A 216 13.76 -3.91 19.40
N ILE A 217 13.14 -2.83 18.92
CA ILE A 217 13.87 -1.66 18.39
C ILE A 217 14.59 -0.84 19.48
N GLY A 218 14.25 -1.07 20.74
CA GLY A 218 14.87 -0.44 21.90
C GLY A 218 14.18 0.85 22.36
N GLU A 219 14.44 1.19 23.61
CA GLU A 219 13.72 2.26 24.31
C GLU A 219 13.87 3.63 23.64
N LYS A 220 15.06 3.99 23.15
CA LYS A 220 15.30 5.28 22.51
C LYS A 220 14.49 5.41 21.23
N LYS A 221 14.65 4.47 20.28
CA LYS A 221 13.89 4.47 19.01
C LYS A 221 12.38 4.40 19.26
N SER A 222 11.94 3.58 20.21
CA SER A 222 10.53 3.47 20.60
C SER A 222 9.97 4.80 21.12
N LYS A 223 10.70 5.52 21.96
CA LYS A 223 10.29 6.86 22.44
C LYS A 223 10.26 7.89 21.31
N ASP A 224 11.29 7.92 20.47
CA ASP A 224 11.36 8.82 19.33
C ASP A 224 10.16 8.57 18.38
N PHE A 225 9.86 7.31 18.08
CA PHE A 225 8.72 6.93 17.26
C PHE A 225 7.36 7.27 17.92
N LEU A 226 7.17 6.96 19.20
CA LEU A 226 5.92 7.24 19.90
C LEU A 226 5.68 8.75 20.14
N SER A 227 6.69 9.60 19.98
CA SER A 227 6.55 11.06 20.01
C SER A 227 5.95 11.63 18.73
N VAL A 228 5.89 10.81 17.67
CA VAL A 228 5.31 11.17 16.38
C VAL A 228 3.80 11.22 16.50
N ASP A 229 3.21 12.36 16.13
CA ASP A 229 1.75 12.50 16.06
C ASP A 229 1.23 11.84 14.77
N ILE A 230 0.75 10.60 14.91
CA ILE A 230 0.08 9.90 13.82
C ILE A 230 -1.43 10.10 14.00
N PRO A 231 -2.12 10.73 13.04
CA PRO A 231 -3.55 11.02 13.15
C PRO A 231 -4.37 9.75 13.35
N LYS A 232 -5.34 9.81 14.26
CA LYS A 232 -6.23 8.68 14.48
C LYS A 232 -7.26 8.59 13.38
N LEU A 233 -7.40 7.39 12.80
CA LEU A 233 -8.49 7.10 11.88
C LEU A 233 -9.80 7.02 12.64
N VAL A 234 -10.70 7.97 12.39
CA VAL A 234 -12.04 8.00 12.98
C VAL A 234 -13.02 7.35 12.01
N ARG A 235 -13.84 6.43 12.50
CA ARG A 235 -14.90 5.78 11.71
C ARG A 235 -16.26 6.21 12.22
N ARG A 236 -17.19 6.38 11.28
CA ARG A 236 -18.62 6.55 11.57
C ARG A 236 -19.43 5.50 10.83
N ASP A 237 -20.69 5.33 11.20
CA ASP A 237 -21.64 4.59 10.36
C ASP A 237 -21.88 5.40 9.07
N GLY A 238 -21.76 4.74 7.94
CA GLY A 238 -22.19 5.27 6.66
C GLY A 238 -23.72 5.31 6.58
N ASP A 239 -24.26 6.05 5.64
CA ASP A 239 -25.69 6.07 5.43
C ASP A 239 -26.16 4.70 4.93
N LEU A 240 -27.37 4.29 5.37
CA LEU A 240 -28.06 3.17 4.78
C LEU A 240 -28.51 3.56 3.37
N VAL A 241 -27.86 3.07 2.36
CA VAL A 241 -28.25 3.25 0.99
C VAL A 241 -29.19 2.11 0.61
N PRO A 242 -30.45 2.41 0.26
CA PRO A 242 -31.35 1.40 -0.31
C PRO A 242 -30.74 0.89 -1.61
N ASN A 243 -30.13 -0.27 -1.59
CA ASN A 243 -29.46 -0.84 -2.74
C ASN A 243 -29.76 -2.34 -2.85
N TYR A 244 -29.39 -2.90 -3.99
CA TYR A 244 -29.54 -4.32 -4.26
C TYR A 244 -28.65 -5.22 -3.40
N GLU A 245 -27.65 -4.68 -2.68
CA GLU A 245 -26.78 -5.45 -1.78
C GLU A 245 -27.50 -5.90 -0.50
N ARG A 246 -28.64 -5.29 -0.18
CA ARG A 246 -29.50 -5.65 0.96
C ARG A 246 -28.75 -5.79 2.29
N ARG A 247 -27.82 -4.91 2.55
CA ARG A 247 -27.06 -4.92 3.81
C ARG A 247 -27.99 -4.60 4.98
N PRO A 248 -27.97 -5.41 6.04
CA PRO A 248 -28.82 -5.19 7.22
C PRO A 248 -28.35 -3.99 8.05
N GLU A 249 -27.06 -3.63 7.97
CA GLU A 249 -26.42 -2.58 8.77
C GLU A 249 -25.59 -1.64 7.90
N PRO A 250 -25.43 -0.37 8.32
CA PRO A 250 -24.56 0.56 7.64
C PRO A 250 -23.11 0.10 7.68
N ILE A 251 -22.39 0.31 6.60
CA ILE A 251 -20.94 0.09 6.58
C ILE A 251 -20.24 1.12 7.46
N LYS A 252 -19.12 0.72 8.05
CA LYS A 252 -18.23 1.67 8.73
C LYS A 252 -17.37 2.39 7.70
N VAL A 253 -17.50 3.70 7.63
CA VAL A 253 -16.70 4.55 6.75
C VAL A 253 -15.71 5.38 7.56
N HIS A 254 -14.54 5.63 7.00
CA HIS A 254 -13.59 6.57 7.58
C HIS A 254 -14.04 8.00 7.34
N LEU A 255 -13.85 8.87 8.32
CA LEU A 255 -13.95 10.31 8.10
C LEU A 255 -12.78 10.75 7.20
N PRO A 256 -13.00 11.71 6.29
CA PRO A 256 -11.93 12.29 5.51
C PRO A 256 -10.81 12.83 6.40
N LEU A 257 -9.59 12.61 6.00
CA LEU A 257 -8.41 13.22 6.61
C LEU A 257 -8.08 14.53 5.86
N SER A 258 -7.33 15.41 6.51
CA SER A 258 -6.64 16.47 5.79
C SER A 258 -5.61 15.88 4.83
N VAL A 259 -5.16 16.65 3.85
CA VAL A 259 -4.11 16.22 2.91
C VAL A 259 -2.85 15.79 3.66
N GLU A 260 -2.41 16.61 4.62
CA GLU A 260 -1.24 16.34 5.46
C GLU A 260 -1.40 15.04 6.26
N ASP A 261 -2.55 14.84 6.91
CA ASP A 261 -2.81 13.64 7.69
C ASP A 261 -2.95 12.39 6.81
N SER A 262 -3.48 12.54 5.59
CA SER A 262 -3.55 11.47 4.60
C SER A 262 -2.15 10.98 4.20
N LEU A 263 -1.22 11.91 3.95
CA LEU A 263 0.18 11.57 3.65
C LEU A 263 0.83 10.80 4.80
N LYS A 264 0.57 11.19 6.07
CA LYS A 264 1.08 10.46 7.25
C LYS A 264 0.61 9.01 7.31
N HIS A 265 -0.52 8.68 6.68
CA HIS A 265 -1.04 7.31 6.59
C HIS A 265 -0.62 6.55 5.33
N THR A 266 -0.12 7.24 4.32
CA THR A 266 0.30 6.59 3.08
C THR A 266 1.61 5.85 3.29
N GLN A 267 1.70 4.63 2.77
CA GLN A 267 2.87 3.78 2.86
C GLN A 267 3.44 3.52 1.47
N VAL A 268 4.75 3.67 1.35
CA VAL A 268 5.51 3.30 0.16
C VAL A 268 6.62 2.33 0.52
N ALA A 269 7.14 1.58 -0.45
CA ALA A 269 8.28 0.70 -0.22
C ALA A 269 9.51 1.50 0.24
N ASN A 270 10.35 0.90 1.08
CA ASN A 270 11.59 1.52 1.52
C ASN A 270 12.46 1.88 0.30
N GLY A 271 13.05 3.08 0.32
CA GLY A 271 13.80 3.64 -0.81
C GLY A 271 12.94 4.42 -1.82
N LEU A 272 11.63 4.51 -1.60
CA LEU A 272 10.72 5.38 -2.33
C LEU A 272 10.20 6.48 -1.39
N ASP A 273 10.03 7.67 -1.93
CA ASP A 273 9.38 8.79 -1.26
C ASP A 273 8.03 9.07 -1.89
N ILE A 274 7.11 9.62 -1.12
CA ILE A 274 5.82 10.10 -1.60
C ILE A 274 5.67 11.57 -1.26
N SER A 275 5.25 12.34 -2.26
CA SER A 275 4.94 13.77 -2.11
C SER A 275 3.55 14.06 -2.66
N LEU A 276 2.95 15.14 -2.17
CA LEU A 276 1.71 15.66 -2.71
C LEU A 276 2.00 16.39 -4.02
N PHE A 277 1.34 15.97 -5.10
CA PHE A 277 1.35 16.69 -6.36
C PHE A 277 0.16 17.65 -6.49
N ALA A 278 -1.05 17.19 -6.18
CA ALA A 278 -2.26 17.99 -6.25
C ALA A 278 -3.33 17.46 -5.29
N SER A 279 -4.24 18.33 -4.86
CA SER A 279 -5.37 17.99 -3.99
C SER A 279 -6.61 18.81 -4.34
N GLU A 280 -7.66 18.61 -3.57
CA GLU A 280 -8.92 19.39 -3.62
C GLU A 280 -8.71 20.88 -3.35
N GLU A 281 -7.57 21.29 -2.80
CA GLU A 281 -7.22 22.72 -2.62
C GLU A 281 -7.11 23.47 -3.96
N LEU A 282 -6.74 22.77 -5.05
CA LEU A 282 -6.80 23.27 -6.42
C LEU A 282 -8.22 23.21 -7.02
N GLY A 283 -9.23 22.90 -6.20
CA GLY A 283 -10.61 22.72 -6.63
C GLY A 283 -10.84 21.42 -7.40
N LEU A 284 -9.98 20.41 -7.24
CA LEU A 284 -10.18 19.07 -7.79
C LEU A 284 -11.34 18.36 -7.10
N TYR A 285 -11.97 17.43 -7.80
CA TYR A 285 -12.94 16.51 -7.23
C TYR A 285 -12.95 15.18 -7.98
N SER A 286 -13.08 14.06 -7.28
CA SER A 286 -13.30 12.72 -7.84
C SER A 286 -12.50 12.46 -9.12
N VAL A 287 -11.16 12.58 -9.05
CA VAL A 287 -10.26 12.26 -10.17
C VAL A 287 -10.32 10.76 -10.46
N ILE A 288 -10.63 10.40 -11.69
CA ILE A 288 -10.82 9.00 -12.12
C ILE A 288 -9.82 8.52 -13.18
N GLU A 289 -9.13 9.44 -13.84
CA GLU A 289 -8.08 9.14 -14.82
C GLU A 289 -7.00 10.21 -14.73
N ILE A 290 -5.74 9.81 -14.88
CA ILE A 290 -4.57 10.69 -14.97
C ILE A 290 -3.71 10.23 -16.14
N ASP A 291 -3.29 11.16 -16.99
CA ASP A 291 -2.29 10.93 -18.03
C ASP A 291 -1.37 12.16 -18.12
N TRP A 292 -0.25 12.04 -18.81
CA TRP A 292 0.77 13.09 -18.89
C TRP A 292 1.00 13.50 -20.33
N ASP A 293 1.09 14.81 -20.57
CA ASP A 293 1.45 15.33 -21.87
C ASP A 293 2.97 15.37 -22.05
N GLU A 294 3.41 15.69 -23.27
CA GLU A 294 4.82 15.79 -23.63
C GLU A 294 5.58 16.95 -22.93
N LYS A 295 4.85 17.86 -22.30
CA LYS A 295 5.41 18.94 -21.47
C LYS A 295 5.54 18.54 -20.00
N GLY A 296 5.14 17.32 -19.64
CA GLY A 296 5.17 16.83 -18.26
C GLY A 296 4.02 17.35 -17.39
N ARG A 297 2.97 17.92 -17.98
CA ARG A 297 1.77 18.36 -17.24
C ARG A 297 0.81 17.20 -17.05
N ALA A 298 0.20 17.10 -15.87
CA ALA A 298 -0.78 16.07 -15.59
C ALA A 298 -2.16 16.49 -16.13
N TRP A 299 -2.79 15.61 -16.91
CA TRP A 299 -4.16 15.78 -17.35
C TRP A 299 -5.06 14.85 -16.54
N VAL A 300 -6.15 15.40 -16.02
CA VAL A 300 -7.06 14.68 -15.14
C VAL A 300 -8.49 14.73 -15.65
N ILE A 301 -9.17 13.58 -15.59
CA ILE A 301 -10.62 13.50 -15.73
C ILE A 301 -11.23 13.56 -14.34
N GLU A 302 -12.18 14.45 -14.15
CA GLU A 302 -12.93 14.61 -12.91
C GLU A 302 -14.42 14.35 -13.14
N THR A 303 -15.07 13.60 -12.25
CA THR A 303 -16.50 13.26 -12.38
C THR A 303 -17.31 13.64 -11.15
N ARG A 304 -18.52 14.14 -11.39
CA ARG A 304 -19.62 14.32 -10.42
C ARG A 304 -20.84 13.51 -10.81
N ASP A 305 -20.98 13.18 -12.09
CA ASP A 305 -22.14 12.45 -12.60
C ASP A 305 -22.05 10.95 -12.28
N TYR A 306 -20.82 10.39 -12.23
CA TYR A 306 -20.62 8.98 -11.85
C TYR A 306 -20.86 8.76 -10.35
N PRO A 307 -21.53 7.66 -9.95
CA PRO A 307 -22.16 6.62 -10.79
C PRO A 307 -23.63 6.87 -11.09
N ASN A 308 -24.18 8.01 -10.67
CA ASN A 308 -25.61 8.16 -10.44
C ASN A 308 -26.42 8.41 -11.72
N GLU A 309 -25.93 9.28 -12.61
CA GLU A 309 -26.73 9.69 -13.75
C GLU A 309 -25.87 10.10 -14.95
N LEU A 310 -26.14 9.46 -16.10
CA LEU A 310 -25.62 9.93 -17.37
C LEU A 310 -26.46 11.14 -17.83
N LYS A 311 -25.84 12.28 -17.92
CA LYS A 311 -26.48 13.54 -18.32
C LYS A 311 -26.54 13.66 -19.84
N PRO A 312 -27.56 14.31 -20.40
CA PRO A 312 -27.56 14.74 -21.79
C PRO A 312 -26.36 15.65 -22.11
N ALA A 313 -26.01 15.73 -23.39
CA ALA A 313 -24.98 16.64 -23.86
C ALA A 313 -25.21 18.07 -23.33
N GLU A 314 -24.14 18.77 -23.00
CA GLU A 314 -24.11 20.12 -22.44
C GLU A 314 -24.68 20.28 -21.01
N LEU A 315 -25.22 19.21 -20.41
CA LEU A 315 -25.72 19.22 -19.04
C LEU A 315 -24.81 18.44 -18.07
N GLY A 316 -23.78 17.78 -18.59
CA GLY A 316 -22.78 17.07 -17.79
C GLY A 316 -22.02 18.01 -16.85
N GLN A 317 -21.63 17.48 -15.70
CA GLN A 317 -20.87 18.20 -14.67
C GLN A 317 -19.41 17.80 -14.61
N ASP A 318 -19.02 16.89 -15.47
CA ASP A 318 -17.67 16.32 -15.53
C ASP A 318 -16.78 17.18 -16.43
N ARG A 319 -15.48 17.10 -16.19
CA ARG A 319 -14.51 17.96 -16.88
C ARG A 319 -13.14 17.30 -17.00
N ILE A 320 -12.33 17.88 -17.87
CA ILE A 320 -10.91 17.57 -18.01
C ILE A 320 -10.11 18.82 -17.66
N ARG A 321 -9.11 18.65 -16.80
CA ARG A 321 -8.21 19.73 -16.44
C ARG A 321 -6.76 19.36 -16.66
N ILE A 322 -5.93 20.38 -16.89
CA ILE A 322 -4.48 20.31 -16.97
C ILE A 322 -3.93 20.87 -15.67
N LEU A 323 -3.11 20.08 -15.00
CA LEU A 323 -2.41 20.48 -13.79
C LEU A 323 -0.95 20.76 -14.12
N GLU A 324 -0.47 21.92 -13.75
CA GLU A 324 0.86 22.40 -14.09
C GLU A 324 1.60 22.79 -12.80
N ASP A 325 2.83 22.31 -12.66
CA ASP A 325 3.82 22.74 -11.69
C ASP A 325 4.68 23.80 -12.38
N THR A 326 4.42 25.09 -12.08
CA THR A 326 5.05 26.18 -12.81
C THR A 326 6.39 26.61 -12.27
N ASP A 327 6.73 26.23 -11.02
CA ASP A 327 7.97 26.58 -10.36
C ASP A 327 8.91 25.35 -10.12
N ASN A 328 8.47 24.17 -10.54
CA ASN A 328 9.19 22.89 -10.45
C ASN A 328 9.52 22.48 -9.02
N ASP A 329 8.61 22.71 -8.08
CA ASP A 329 8.73 22.26 -6.70
C ASP A 329 8.15 20.85 -6.44
N GLY A 330 7.59 20.23 -7.49
CA GLY A 330 6.95 18.91 -7.45
C GLY A 330 5.47 18.96 -7.10
N LYS A 331 4.85 20.15 -7.03
CA LYS A 331 3.43 20.34 -6.77
C LYS A 331 2.78 21.17 -7.88
N ALA A 332 1.58 20.80 -8.25
CA ALA A 332 0.80 21.62 -9.17
C ALA A 332 0.29 22.86 -8.45
N ASP A 333 0.60 24.03 -9.00
CA ASP A 333 0.12 25.31 -8.52
C ASP A 333 -0.95 25.92 -9.44
N LYS A 334 -1.18 25.32 -10.60
CA LYS A 334 -2.15 25.79 -11.59
C LYS A 334 -3.01 24.65 -12.10
N ALA A 335 -4.31 24.90 -12.22
CA ALA A 335 -5.28 23.95 -12.76
C ALA A 335 -6.13 24.63 -13.84
N ILE A 336 -5.90 24.25 -15.10
CA ILE A 336 -6.52 24.84 -16.29
C ILE A 336 -7.72 23.99 -16.69
N LEU A 337 -8.85 24.61 -17.00
CA LEU A 337 -10.02 23.93 -17.55
C LEU A 337 -9.84 23.71 -19.05
N PHE A 338 -9.58 22.46 -19.46
CA PHE A 338 -9.45 22.10 -20.87
C PHE A 338 -10.80 21.83 -21.55
N ALA A 339 -11.66 21.05 -20.90
CA ALA A 339 -13.00 20.77 -21.40
C ALA A 339 -13.97 20.54 -20.24
N ASP A 340 -15.19 21.03 -20.38
CA ASP A 340 -16.29 20.86 -19.43
C ASP A 340 -17.53 20.23 -20.09
N LYS A 341 -18.63 20.18 -19.31
CA LYS A 341 -19.92 19.64 -19.77
C LYS A 341 -19.83 18.23 -20.35
N LEU A 342 -18.93 17.43 -19.78
CA LEU A 342 -18.82 16.01 -20.04
C LEU A 342 -19.74 15.26 -19.08
N SER A 343 -20.09 14.02 -19.40
CA SER A 343 -20.83 13.16 -18.49
C SER A 343 -20.27 11.75 -18.51
N ILE A 344 -19.71 11.34 -17.38
CA ILE A 344 -19.08 10.04 -17.15
C ILE A 344 -18.01 9.72 -18.22
N PRO A 345 -17.02 10.61 -18.45
CA PRO A 345 -15.85 10.25 -19.23
C PRO A 345 -15.01 9.24 -18.43
N THR A 346 -14.61 8.13 -19.03
CA THR A 346 -14.05 6.97 -18.36
C THR A 346 -12.62 6.63 -18.77
N GLY A 347 -12.05 7.42 -19.67
CA GLY A 347 -10.67 7.25 -20.12
C GLY A 347 -10.31 8.27 -21.18
N MET A 348 -9.01 8.53 -21.31
CA MET A 348 -8.46 9.43 -22.30
C MET A 348 -7.14 8.91 -22.87
N CYS A 349 -6.78 9.41 -24.06
CA CYS A 349 -5.49 9.09 -24.68
C CYS A 349 -5.10 10.21 -25.65
N PHE A 350 -3.88 10.70 -25.56
CA PHE A 350 -3.35 11.68 -26.52
C PHE A 350 -3.19 11.04 -27.91
N ALA A 351 -3.74 11.63 -28.93
CA ALA A 351 -3.61 11.16 -30.29
C ALA A 351 -3.85 12.30 -31.29
N ARG A 352 -3.20 12.27 -32.43
CA ARG A 352 -3.43 13.21 -33.54
C ARG A 352 -3.31 14.69 -33.16
N GLY A 353 -2.47 15.00 -32.18
CA GLY A 353 -2.32 16.37 -31.65
C GLY A 353 -3.54 16.88 -30.88
N GLY A 354 -4.33 15.99 -30.32
CA GLY A 354 -5.46 16.24 -29.45
C GLY A 354 -5.69 15.09 -28.48
N LEU A 355 -6.88 14.94 -27.94
CA LEU A 355 -7.26 14.00 -26.92
C LEU A 355 -8.47 13.17 -27.38
N ILE A 356 -8.32 11.84 -27.40
CA ILE A 356 -9.45 10.92 -27.54
C ILE A 356 -10.01 10.66 -26.13
N VAL A 357 -11.33 10.84 -25.97
CA VAL A 357 -12.02 10.64 -24.68
C VAL A 357 -13.11 9.59 -24.84
N GLN A 358 -13.06 8.57 -23.98
CA GLN A 358 -14.13 7.60 -23.84
C GLN A 358 -15.25 8.19 -22.98
N MET A 359 -16.41 8.39 -23.55
CA MET A 359 -17.59 8.93 -22.86
C MET A 359 -18.84 8.26 -23.47
N ALA A 360 -19.27 7.13 -22.92
CA ALA A 360 -20.43 6.42 -23.46
C ALA A 360 -21.67 7.34 -23.61
N PRO A 361 -22.41 7.27 -24.71
CA PRO A 361 -22.29 6.30 -25.82
C PRO A 361 -21.24 6.64 -26.87
N HIS A 362 -20.45 7.68 -26.68
CA HIS A 362 -19.54 8.25 -27.68
C HIS A 362 -18.06 8.01 -27.31
N PHE A 363 -17.21 8.04 -28.37
CA PHE A 363 -15.84 8.46 -28.26
C PHE A 363 -15.75 9.86 -28.84
N LEU A 364 -15.12 10.76 -28.10
CA LEU A 364 -14.91 12.14 -28.51
C LEU A 364 -13.46 12.37 -28.94
N PHE A 365 -13.27 13.30 -29.84
CA PHE A 365 -11.98 13.91 -30.12
C PHE A 365 -12.05 15.37 -29.70
N LEU A 366 -11.15 15.76 -28.81
CA LEU A 366 -11.02 17.13 -28.28
C LEU A 366 -9.65 17.66 -28.71
N LYS A 367 -9.59 18.92 -29.13
CA LYS A 367 -8.32 19.53 -29.52
C LYS A 367 -8.33 21.02 -29.25
N ASP A 368 -7.23 21.52 -28.73
CA ASP A 368 -6.83 22.91 -28.68
C ASP A 368 -6.12 23.25 -30.02
N THR A 369 -6.56 24.26 -30.72
CA THR A 369 -6.03 24.64 -32.05
C THR A 369 -5.28 25.96 -32.03
N ASP A 370 -5.44 26.78 -31.02
CA ASP A 370 -4.82 28.09 -30.89
C ASP A 370 -3.81 28.19 -29.73
N GLY A 371 -3.69 27.17 -28.91
CA GLY A 371 -2.68 27.06 -27.87
C GLY A 371 -3.07 27.73 -26.54
N ASP A 372 -4.37 27.93 -26.28
CA ASP A 372 -4.85 28.55 -25.05
C ASP A 372 -5.15 27.52 -23.94
N ASP A 373 -4.81 26.24 -24.19
CA ASP A 373 -5.06 25.07 -23.32
C ASP A 373 -6.56 24.78 -23.11
N LYS A 374 -7.43 25.13 -24.08
CA LYS A 374 -8.85 24.79 -24.10
C LYS A 374 -9.22 24.06 -25.38
N ALA A 375 -10.24 23.21 -25.30
CA ALA A 375 -10.70 22.47 -26.46
C ALA A 375 -11.59 23.32 -27.37
N ASP A 376 -11.06 23.75 -28.53
CA ASP A 376 -11.82 24.40 -29.60
C ASP A 376 -12.60 23.41 -30.45
N ILE A 377 -12.04 22.23 -30.64
CA ILE A 377 -12.67 21.13 -31.38
C ILE A 377 -13.24 20.12 -30.38
N ARG A 378 -14.52 19.80 -30.61
CA ARG A 378 -15.24 18.75 -29.88
C ARG A 378 -16.06 17.93 -30.88
N GLU A 379 -15.55 16.78 -31.28
CA GLU A 379 -16.13 15.95 -32.31
C GLU A 379 -16.46 14.55 -31.78
N ILE A 380 -17.62 14.01 -32.18
CA ILE A 380 -17.97 12.61 -31.96
C ILE A 380 -17.27 11.78 -33.03
N MET A 381 -16.28 10.98 -32.64
CA MET A 381 -15.57 10.07 -33.53
C MET A 381 -16.47 8.92 -34.00
N PHE A 382 -17.16 8.32 -33.05
CA PHE A 382 -18.17 7.27 -33.28
C PHE A 382 -19.02 7.07 -32.02
N SER A 383 -20.15 6.37 -32.21
CA SER A 383 -21.12 6.09 -31.14
C SER A 383 -21.59 4.66 -31.20
N GLY A 384 -22.07 4.16 -30.05
CA GLY A 384 -22.64 2.81 -29.97
C GLY A 384 -22.30 2.04 -28.73
N TRP A 385 -21.58 2.67 -27.79
CA TRP A 385 -21.37 2.10 -26.46
C TRP A 385 -22.66 2.12 -25.67
N SER A 386 -22.97 1.01 -25.00
CA SER A 386 -24.16 0.92 -24.15
C SER A 386 -24.04 1.85 -22.94
N THR A 387 -25.17 2.43 -22.56
CA THR A 387 -25.33 3.30 -21.40
C THR A 387 -26.21 2.69 -20.32
N GLY A 388 -26.54 1.41 -20.43
CA GLY A 388 -27.44 0.73 -19.49
C GLY A 388 -26.83 0.49 -18.09
N ASP A 389 -25.52 0.57 -17.98
CA ASP A 389 -24.80 0.47 -16.71
C ASP A 389 -23.57 1.39 -16.74
N THR A 390 -23.54 2.35 -15.85
CA THR A 390 -22.45 3.36 -15.75
C THR A 390 -21.11 2.75 -15.30
N HIS A 391 -21.12 1.54 -14.69
CA HIS A 391 -19.92 0.82 -14.25
C HIS A 391 -19.32 -0.05 -15.36
N ALA A 392 -20.00 -0.22 -16.48
CA ALA A 392 -19.69 -1.21 -17.50
C ALA A 392 -19.31 -0.61 -18.86
N GLY A 393 -18.95 0.65 -18.88
CA GLY A 393 -18.54 1.39 -20.07
C GLY A 393 -17.12 1.03 -20.55
N PRO A 394 -16.71 1.56 -21.70
CA PRO A 394 -15.33 1.46 -22.16
C PRO A 394 -14.40 2.28 -21.24
N SER A 395 -13.14 1.82 -21.07
CA SER A 395 -12.16 2.51 -20.22
C SER A 395 -10.72 2.17 -20.59
N ASN A 396 -9.75 2.82 -19.93
CA ASN A 396 -8.32 2.50 -20.00
C ASN A 396 -7.74 2.53 -21.41
N LEU A 397 -7.85 3.64 -22.11
CA LEU A 397 -7.14 3.85 -23.37
C LEU A 397 -5.65 3.97 -23.13
N LYS A 398 -4.84 3.14 -23.76
CA LYS A 398 -3.37 3.19 -23.69
C LYS A 398 -2.73 2.79 -25.02
N TYR A 399 -1.59 3.41 -25.36
CA TYR A 399 -0.76 2.94 -26.45
C TYR A 399 -0.11 1.60 -26.11
N GLY A 400 -0.27 0.63 -27.00
CA GLY A 400 0.48 -0.62 -26.98
C GLY A 400 1.85 -0.48 -27.64
N PHE A 401 2.74 -1.45 -27.41
CA PHE A 401 4.06 -1.52 -28.06
C PHE A 401 3.97 -1.71 -29.59
N ASP A 402 2.80 -2.03 -30.12
CA ASP A 402 2.49 -2.18 -31.55
C ASP A 402 1.97 -0.89 -32.20
N ASN A 403 2.03 0.24 -31.50
CA ASN A 403 1.51 1.55 -31.89
C ASN A 403 -0.03 1.59 -32.09
N TRP A 404 -0.74 0.64 -31.50
CA TRP A 404 -2.20 0.69 -31.44
C TRP A 404 -2.68 1.27 -30.12
N ILE A 405 -3.81 1.97 -30.17
CA ILE A 405 -4.52 2.35 -28.95
C ILE A 405 -5.40 1.17 -28.51
N TRP A 406 -5.12 0.68 -27.33
CA TRP A 406 -5.88 -0.40 -26.67
C TRP A 406 -6.83 0.19 -25.66
N GLY A 407 -8.00 -0.43 -25.51
CA GLY A 407 -8.97 -0.07 -24.50
C GLY A 407 -9.65 -1.30 -23.93
N VAL A 408 -10.14 -1.18 -22.72
CA VAL A 408 -10.97 -2.19 -22.07
C VAL A 408 -12.42 -1.87 -22.39
N MET A 409 -13.19 -2.92 -22.74
CA MET A 409 -14.62 -2.86 -22.89
C MET A 409 -15.28 -3.51 -21.68
N GLY A 410 -16.16 -2.79 -21.01
CA GLY A 410 -17.02 -3.38 -19.99
C GLY A 410 -18.03 -4.35 -20.59
N TYR A 411 -18.80 -5.03 -19.75
CA TYR A 411 -19.79 -6.02 -20.22
C TYR A 411 -21.02 -5.40 -20.92
N ALA A 412 -21.18 -4.09 -20.84
CA ALA A 412 -22.29 -3.39 -21.49
C ALA A 412 -22.26 -3.46 -23.03
N GLY A 413 -21.07 -3.62 -23.62
CA GLY A 413 -20.87 -3.88 -25.05
C GLY A 413 -20.99 -2.67 -25.96
N PHE A 414 -20.87 -2.95 -27.25
CA PHE A 414 -20.91 -1.96 -28.34
C PHE A 414 -21.84 -2.44 -29.47
N ASN A 415 -22.65 -1.53 -30.01
CA ASN A 415 -23.46 -1.74 -31.22
C ASN A 415 -23.53 -0.42 -31.99
N GLY A 416 -22.65 -0.21 -32.96
CA GLY A 416 -22.54 1.05 -33.68
C GLY A 416 -21.70 0.96 -34.94
N LYS A 417 -21.63 2.06 -35.67
CA LYS A 417 -20.78 2.20 -36.86
C LYS A 417 -19.42 2.82 -36.48
N VAL A 418 -18.37 2.26 -37.06
CA VAL A 418 -17.03 2.86 -37.06
C VAL A 418 -16.62 2.99 -38.53
N GLY A 419 -16.54 4.22 -38.99
CA GLY A 419 -16.54 4.49 -40.44
C GLY A 419 -17.83 3.95 -41.08
N ASP A 420 -17.72 3.26 -42.20
CA ASP A 420 -18.86 2.69 -42.93
C ASP A 420 -19.28 1.32 -42.42
N LYS A 421 -18.55 0.74 -41.48
CA LYS A 421 -18.79 -0.65 -41.04
C LYS A 421 -19.58 -0.71 -39.74
N GLN A 422 -20.62 -1.56 -39.75
CA GLN A 422 -21.37 -1.89 -38.53
C GLN A 422 -20.58 -2.90 -37.68
N HIS A 423 -20.44 -2.61 -36.39
CA HIS A 423 -19.81 -3.49 -35.39
C HIS A 423 -20.79 -3.78 -34.27
N ARG A 424 -20.79 -5.03 -33.81
CA ARG A 424 -21.52 -5.44 -32.61
C ARG A 424 -20.68 -6.42 -31.81
N PHE A 425 -20.45 -6.11 -30.55
CA PHE A 425 -19.77 -7.02 -29.63
C PHE A 425 -20.23 -6.75 -28.18
N GLY A 426 -20.23 -7.78 -27.38
CA GLY A 426 -20.68 -7.74 -25.99
C GLY A 426 -19.83 -8.67 -25.10
N ASP A 427 -18.58 -8.88 -25.48
CA ASP A 427 -17.69 -9.79 -24.77
C ASP A 427 -16.91 -9.04 -23.68
N ARG A 428 -16.63 -9.73 -22.59
CA ARG A 428 -15.88 -9.22 -21.42
C ARG A 428 -14.36 -9.16 -21.63
N LYS A 429 -13.85 -9.60 -22.80
CA LYS A 429 -12.43 -9.61 -23.12
C LYS A 429 -12.01 -8.28 -23.76
N SER A 430 -10.78 -7.85 -23.48
CA SER A 430 -10.16 -6.72 -24.15
C SER A 430 -10.19 -6.94 -25.66
N LYS A 431 -10.65 -5.95 -26.43
CA LYS A 431 -10.63 -5.99 -27.90
C LYS A 431 -9.84 -4.80 -28.45
N ARG A 432 -9.08 -5.09 -29.47
CA ARG A 432 -8.29 -4.13 -30.23
C ARG A 432 -9.23 -3.18 -30.97
N LEU A 433 -9.16 -1.89 -30.65
CA LEU A 433 -9.79 -0.86 -31.43
C LEU A 433 -8.82 -0.43 -32.52
N ASN A 434 -9.14 -0.77 -33.76
CA ASN A 434 -8.29 -0.40 -34.90
C ASN A 434 -8.47 1.09 -35.21
N SER A 435 -7.49 1.91 -34.85
CA SER A 435 -7.44 3.33 -35.19
C SER A 435 -6.75 3.60 -36.55
N SER A 436 -6.50 2.58 -37.36
CA SER A 436 -5.76 2.67 -38.62
C SER A 436 -6.60 3.24 -39.77
N HIS A 437 -7.27 4.36 -39.56
CA HIS A 437 -7.61 5.21 -40.71
C HIS A 437 -6.93 6.56 -40.51
N GLN A 438 -5.78 6.62 -41.16
CA GLN A 438 -5.10 7.88 -41.43
C GLN A 438 -6.02 8.87 -42.11
#